data_05e316cfc5992b718b22af0137e1e832
#
_entry.id   05e316cfc5992b718b22af0137e1e832
#
_cell.length_a   1.000
_cell.length_b   1.000
_cell.length_c   1.000
_cell.angle_alpha   90.00
_cell.angle_beta   90.00
_cell.angle_gamma   90.00
#
_symmetry.space_group_name_H-M   'P 1'
#
loop_
_entity.id
_entity.type
_entity.pdbx_description
1 polymer ?
#
loop_
_entity_poly.entity_id
_entity_poly.type
_entity_poly.pdbx_seq_one_letter_code
_entity_poly.pdbx_strand_id
1 'polypeptide(L)'
;MHIANSYSITSTYKMKLTGDLKALETSINIYRDALRVLIPIINDNWETLSEYEFTNQKYHRIEKWIHNTKDNQARYNFDEQFPKFPSYLRRSAVAQAFGIVSSYRSNLANWEKDPKGQAPQLSFTHYAYPAYYKKNLFRNFDPIRQTVELKVFKNGDWVFEVYTSGLRKPGVSTPG
;
A
#
# COMPACT_ATOMS: atom_id res chain seq x y z
N MET A 1 8.73 -41.01 10.87
CA MET A 1 8.01 -39.76 11.20
C MET A 1 7.88 -38.95 9.90
N HIS A 2 6.72 -39.02 9.23
CA HIS A 2 6.49 -38.30 7.99
C HIS A 2 6.14 -36.84 8.32
N ILE A 3 7.00 -35.91 7.94
CA ILE A 3 6.72 -34.48 7.99
C ILE A 3 5.80 -34.20 6.79
N ALA A 4 4.52 -33.97 7.05
CA ALA A 4 3.60 -33.52 6.02
C ALA A 4 4.01 -32.12 5.55
N ASN A 5 4.49 -32.00 4.32
CA ASN A 5 4.71 -30.72 3.69
C ASN A 5 3.35 -30.05 3.46
N SER A 6 3.05 -29.01 4.24
CA SER A 6 1.87 -28.18 4.00
C SER A 6 2.18 -27.19 2.89
N TYR A 7 1.45 -27.31 1.78
CA TYR A 7 1.52 -26.32 0.69
C TYR A 7 0.48 -25.24 0.95
N SER A 8 0.89 -23.96 0.86
CA SER A 8 -0.02 -22.84 0.87
C SER A 8 -0.32 -22.45 -0.57
N ILE A 9 -1.59 -22.47 -0.96
CA ILE A 9 -2.05 -22.00 -2.27
C ILE A 9 -2.67 -20.62 -2.08
N THR A 10 -2.13 -19.61 -2.77
CA THR A 10 -2.70 -18.27 -2.81
C THR A 10 -3.47 -18.09 -4.11
N SER A 11 -4.76 -17.75 -3.99
CA SER A 11 -5.61 -17.45 -5.14
C SER A 11 -5.98 -15.96 -5.14
N THR A 12 -5.90 -15.32 -6.31
CA THR A 12 -6.27 -13.93 -6.51
C THR A 12 -7.60 -13.84 -7.24
N TYR A 13 -8.54 -13.08 -6.69
CA TYR A 13 -9.86 -12.88 -7.27
C TYR A 13 -10.11 -11.38 -7.47
N LYS A 14 -10.75 -11.05 -8.61
CA LYS A 14 -11.29 -9.71 -8.85
C LYS A 14 -12.72 -9.66 -8.32
N MET A 15 -13.02 -8.70 -7.46
CA MET A 15 -14.36 -8.45 -6.93
C MET A 15 -14.86 -7.08 -7.37
N LYS A 16 -16.13 -6.99 -7.73
CA LYS A 16 -16.81 -5.71 -7.92
C LYS A 16 -17.40 -5.27 -6.58
N LEU A 17 -16.99 -4.10 -6.11
CA LEU A 17 -17.55 -3.52 -4.90
C LEU A 17 -18.72 -2.60 -5.24
N THR A 18 -19.73 -2.59 -4.39
CA THR A 18 -20.83 -1.61 -4.36
C THR A 18 -20.93 -1.01 -2.98
N GLY A 19 -21.31 0.26 -2.90
CA GLY A 19 -21.34 1.04 -1.66
C GLY A 19 -20.93 2.48 -1.92
N ASP A 20 -20.37 3.16 -0.94
CA ASP A 20 -19.88 4.54 -1.10
C ASP A 20 -18.54 4.55 -1.88
N LEU A 21 -18.64 4.37 -3.20
CA LEU A 21 -17.48 4.34 -4.07
C LEU A 21 -16.73 5.67 -4.09
N LYS A 22 -17.41 6.80 -3.82
CA LYS A 22 -16.79 8.13 -3.76
C LYS A 22 -15.84 8.22 -2.56
N ALA A 23 -16.23 7.72 -1.38
CA ALA A 23 -15.35 7.66 -0.22
C ALA A 23 -14.14 6.75 -0.46
N LEU A 24 -14.35 5.61 -1.15
CA LEU A 24 -13.26 4.71 -1.52
C LEU A 24 -12.27 5.37 -2.50
N GLU A 25 -12.77 6.04 -3.53
CA GLU A 25 -11.95 6.78 -4.51
C GLU A 25 -11.17 7.91 -3.84
N THR A 26 -11.82 8.68 -2.96
CA THR A 26 -11.16 9.73 -2.17
C THR A 26 -10.00 9.15 -1.35
N SER A 27 -10.22 8.00 -0.70
CA SER A 27 -9.20 7.31 0.10
C SER A 27 -8.01 6.86 -0.74
N ILE A 28 -8.27 6.34 -1.94
CA ILE A 28 -7.22 5.94 -2.90
C ILE A 28 -6.43 7.17 -3.37
N ASN A 29 -7.09 8.29 -3.61
CA ASN A 29 -6.42 9.52 -4.04
C ASN A 29 -5.53 10.09 -2.91
N ILE A 30 -6.01 10.13 -1.67
CA ILE A 30 -5.20 10.51 -0.50
C ILE A 30 -3.97 9.58 -0.37
N TYR A 31 -4.14 8.28 -0.56
CA TYR A 31 -3.04 7.33 -0.56
C TYR A 31 -2.01 7.61 -1.66
N ARG A 32 -2.46 7.93 -2.87
CA ARG A 32 -1.59 8.31 -3.99
C ARG A 32 -0.85 9.62 -3.75
N ASP A 33 -1.50 10.59 -3.11
CA ASP A 33 -0.85 11.84 -2.70
C ASP A 33 0.22 11.57 -1.64
N ALA A 34 -0.02 10.66 -0.69
CA ALA A 34 0.99 10.22 0.26
C ALA A 34 2.20 9.58 -0.43
N LEU A 35 2.00 8.77 -1.48
CA LEU A 35 3.11 8.23 -2.28
C LEU A 35 3.90 9.32 -3.01
N ARG A 36 3.24 10.36 -3.55
CA ARG A 36 3.91 11.50 -4.20
C ARG A 36 4.83 12.24 -3.25
N VAL A 37 4.48 12.31 -1.97
CA VAL A 37 5.33 12.90 -0.92
C VAL A 37 6.45 11.94 -0.51
N LEU A 38 6.17 10.66 -0.37
CA LEU A 38 7.14 9.67 0.13
C LEU A 38 8.24 9.34 -0.89
N ILE A 39 7.92 9.25 -2.17
CA ILE A 39 8.88 8.87 -3.23
C ILE A 39 10.10 9.80 -3.27
N PRO A 40 9.96 11.14 -3.36
CA PRO A 40 11.12 12.03 -3.31
C PRO A 40 11.87 11.94 -1.98
N ILE A 41 11.19 11.88 -0.84
CA ILE A 41 11.84 11.74 0.48
C ILE A 41 12.75 10.50 0.49
N ILE A 42 12.26 9.36 0.01
CA ILE A 42 13.03 8.11 -0.02
C ILE A 42 14.18 8.21 -1.01
N ASN A 43 13.94 8.78 -2.20
CA ASN A 43 14.96 8.91 -3.22
C ASN A 43 16.12 9.84 -2.80
N ASP A 44 15.79 10.97 -2.17
CA ASP A 44 16.77 11.96 -1.70
C ASP A 44 17.61 11.44 -0.52
N ASN A 45 17.12 10.46 0.20
CA ASN A 45 17.81 9.84 1.34
C ASN A 45 18.26 8.39 1.03
N TRP A 46 18.36 8.03 -0.25
CA TRP A 46 18.67 6.65 -0.66
C TRP A 46 19.98 6.12 -0.10
N GLU A 47 21.02 6.94 -0.10
CA GLU A 47 22.35 6.56 0.41
C GLU A 47 22.27 6.17 1.89
N THR A 48 21.62 7.00 2.71
CA THR A 48 21.40 6.70 4.14
C THR A 48 20.57 5.40 4.33
N LEU A 49 19.58 5.15 3.46
CA LEU A 49 18.81 3.91 3.53
C LEU A 49 19.64 2.70 3.08
N SER A 50 20.62 2.89 2.22
CA SER A 50 21.47 1.81 1.73
C SER A 50 22.46 1.30 2.79
N GLU A 51 22.74 2.08 3.85
CA GLU A 51 23.54 1.66 5.00
C GLU A 51 22.86 0.56 5.84
N TYR A 52 21.54 0.42 5.76
CA TYR A 52 20.82 -0.63 6.49
C TYR A 52 20.79 -1.92 5.69
N GLU A 53 21.10 -3.03 6.35
CA GLU A 53 21.10 -4.36 5.74
C GLU A 53 19.66 -4.84 5.42
N PHE A 54 18.75 -4.73 6.39
CA PHE A 54 17.41 -5.30 6.28
C PHE A 54 16.35 -4.27 5.88
N THR A 55 15.43 -4.69 5.01
CA THR A 55 14.33 -3.85 4.50
C THR A 55 13.43 -3.30 5.61
N ASN A 56 13.16 -4.07 6.67
CA ASN A 56 12.37 -3.62 7.80
C ASN A 56 13.02 -2.46 8.57
N GLN A 57 14.36 -2.42 8.66
CA GLN A 57 15.10 -1.31 9.25
C GLN A 57 14.94 -0.04 8.42
N LYS A 58 15.00 -0.17 7.07
CA LYS A 58 14.76 0.93 6.13
C LYS A 58 13.36 1.50 6.29
N TYR A 59 12.32 0.65 6.36
CA TYR A 59 10.94 1.08 6.59
C TYR A 59 10.79 1.80 7.93
N HIS A 60 11.36 1.25 9.00
CA HIS A 60 11.34 1.88 10.32
C HIS A 60 12.04 3.24 10.31
N ARG A 61 13.15 3.37 9.58
CA ARG A 61 13.86 4.66 9.43
C ARG A 61 13.00 5.68 8.70
N ILE A 62 12.34 5.29 7.61
CA ILE A 62 11.43 6.15 6.87
C ILE A 62 10.26 6.58 7.76
N GLU A 63 9.65 5.65 8.50
CA GLU A 63 8.55 5.99 9.43
C GLU A 63 9.00 7.03 10.48
N LYS A 64 10.21 6.93 11.03
CA LYS A 64 10.75 7.94 11.95
C LYS A 64 10.93 9.31 11.31
N TRP A 65 11.23 9.38 10.03
CA TRP A 65 11.37 10.66 9.34
C TRP A 65 10.03 11.38 9.08
N ILE A 66 8.93 10.65 9.00
CA ILE A 66 7.64 11.17 8.55
C ILE A 66 6.55 11.18 9.62
N HIS A 67 6.76 10.51 10.77
CA HIS A 67 5.72 10.35 11.79
C HIS A 67 6.18 10.81 13.17
N ASN A 68 5.39 11.72 13.75
CA ASN A 68 5.58 12.20 15.10
C ASN A 68 5.04 11.19 16.11
N THR A 69 5.84 10.89 17.12
CA THR A 69 5.41 10.12 18.29
C THR A 69 5.84 10.85 19.56
N LYS A 70 5.47 10.33 20.72
CA LYS A 70 5.90 10.90 22.00
C LYS A 70 7.43 11.03 22.11
N ASP A 71 8.15 10.08 21.51
CA ASP A 71 9.62 9.97 21.63
C ASP A 71 10.34 10.25 20.30
N ASN A 72 9.64 10.71 19.27
CA ASN A 72 10.21 11.00 17.95
C ASN A 72 9.57 12.21 17.31
N GLN A 73 10.39 13.20 17.00
CA GLN A 73 9.99 14.31 16.15
C GLN A 73 10.33 13.99 14.69
N ALA A 74 9.32 14.02 13.84
CA ALA A 74 9.50 13.78 12.41
C ALA A 74 10.32 14.90 11.74
N ARG A 75 11.15 14.52 10.80
CA ARG A 75 11.93 15.47 9.99
C ARG A 75 11.11 16.12 8.87
N TYR A 76 10.09 15.42 8.40
CA TYR A 76 9.20 15.85 7.31
C TYR A 76 7.77 16.00 7.84
N ASN A 77 7.05 16.96 7.33
CA ASN A 77 5.69 17.33 7.77
C ASN A 77 4.57 16.44 7.18
N PHE A 78 4.82 15.14 7.06
CA PHE A 78 3.86 14.19 6.50
C PHE A 78 2.55 14.13 7.32
N ASP A 79 2.64 14.09 8.65
CA ASP A 79 1.46 14.03 9.52
C ASP A 79 0.58 15.29 9.44
N GLU A 80 1.17 16.45 9.12
CA GLU A 80 0.43 17.70 8.90
C GLU A 80 -0.29 17.68 7.56
N GLN A 81 0.33 17.13 6.52
CA GLN A 81 -0.26 16.98 5.19
C GLN A 81 -1.36 15.93 5.15
N PHE A 82 -1.22 14.86 5.95
CA PHE A 82 -2.14 13.72 6.01
C PHE A 82 -2.61 13.48 7.45
N PRO A 83 -3.45 14.37 8.01
CA PRO A 83 -3.88 14.26 9.39
C PRO A 83 -4.66 12.96 9.61
N LYS A 84 -4.39 12.30 10.75
CA LYS A 84 -5.01 11.03 11.14
C LYS A 84 -4.79 9.87 10.16
N PHE A 85 -3.78 9.95 9.29
CA PHE A 85 -3.51 8.89 8.32
C PHE A 85 -3.30 7.54 9.01
N PRO A 86 -4.06 6.48 8.67
CA PRO A 86 -4.03 5.22 9.39
C PRO A 86 -2.64 4.58 9.36
N SER A 87 -2.16 4.10 10.50
CA SER A 87 -0.80 3.55 10.64
C SER A 87 -0.50 2.42 9.66
N TYR A 88 -1.45 1.51 9.43
CA TYR A 88 -1.27 0.42 8.46
C TYR A 88 -1.32 0.89 7.01
N LEU A 89 -2.06 1.96 6.72
CA LEU A 89 -2.06 2.58 5.40
C LEU A 89 -0.73 3.30 5.16
N ARG A 90 -0.16 3.97 6.18
CA ARG A 90 1.17 4.57 6.13
C ARG A 90 2.26 3.52 5.89
N ARG A 91 2.22 2.38 6.59
CA ARG A 91 3.15 1.27 6.34
C ARG A 91 3.05 0.73 4.92
N SER A 92 1.84 0.57 4.41
CA SER A 92 1.61 0.17 3.01
C SER A 92 2.21 1.20 2.04
N ALA A 93 2.01 2.50 2.29
CA ALA A 93 2.55 3.58 1.46
C ALA A 93 4.09 3.63 1.50
N VAL A 94 4.70 3.48 2.67
CA VAL A 94 6.16 3.42 2.84
C VAL A 94 6.74 2.24 2.05
N ALA A 95 6.16 1.05 2.21
CA ALA A 95 6.63 -0.15 1.49
C ALA A 95 6.51 0.01 -0.03
N GLN A 96 5.39 0.56 -0.51
CA GLN A 96 5.17 0.76 -1.95
C GLN A 96 6.09 1.84 -2.51
N ALA A 97 6.24 2.98 -1.84
CA ALA A 97 7.14 4.06 -2.27
C ALA A 97 8.60 3.59 -2.29
N PHE A 98 9.03 2.84 -1.27
CA PHE A 98 10.36 2.24 -1.24
C PHE A 98 10.57 1.27 -2.42
N GLY A 99 9.61 0.41 -2.72
CA GLY A 99 9.67 -0.51 -3.87
C GLY A 99 9.81 0.22 -5.21
N ILE A 100 9.08 1.33 -5.40
CA ILE A 100 9.17 2.17 -6.60
C ILE A 100 10.59 2.77 -6.74
N VAL A 101 11.12 3.37 -5.67
CA VAL A 101 12.46 3.98 -5.68
C VAL A 101 13.54 2.90 -5.86
N SER A 102 13.44 1.77 -5.18
CA SER A 102 14.38 0.65 -5.30
C SER A 102 14.45 0.12 -6.74
N SER A 103 13.30 -0.06 -7.39
CA SER A 103 13.25 -0.48 -8.79
C SER A 103 13.86 0.57 -9.73
N TYR A 104 13.56 1.85 -9.51
CA TYR A 104 14.17 2.94 -10.26
C TYR A 104 15.70 2.94 -10.13
N ARG A 105 16.22 2.88 -8.89
CA ARG A 105 17.67 2.90 -8.63
C ARG A 105 18.39 1.69 -9.25
N SER A 106 17.77 0.51 -9.18
CA SER A 106 18.31 -0.69 -9.82
C SER A 106 18.34 -0.57 -11.35
N ASN A 107 17.29 -0.05 -11.95
CA ASN A 107 17.22 0.18 -13.39
C ASN A 107 18.21 1.24 -13.85
N LEU A 108 18.37 2.33 -13.09
CA LEU A 108 19.34 3.39 -13.37
C LEU A 108 20.78 2.84 -13.33
N ALA A 109 21.14 2.10 -12.28
CA ALA A 109 22.45 1.49 -12.15
C ALA A 109 22.77 0.47 -13.27
N ASN A 110 21.75 -0.23 -13.77
CA ASN A 110 21.92 -1.13 -14.92
C ASN A 110 22.10 -0.35 -16.22
N TRP A 111 21.33 0.73 -16.41
CA TRP A 111 21.46 1.60 -17.58
C TRP A 111 22.83 2.29 -17.62
N GLU A 112 23.35 2.76 -16.49
CA GLU A 112 24.67 3.41 -16.40
C GLU A 112 25.82 2.49 -16.81
N LYS A 113 25.71 1.17 -16.67
CA LYS A 113 26.71 0.18 -17.11
C LYS A 113 26.76 0.02 -18.63
N ASP A 114 25.62 0.15 -19.30
CA ASP A 114 25.49 0.03 -20.76
C ASP A 114 24.36 0.96 -21.23
N PRO A 115 24.64 2.28 -21.37
CA PRO A 115 23.64 3.27 -21.71
C PRO A 115 23.05 3.04 -23.11
N LYS A 116 21.85 2.49 -23.18
CA LYS A 116 21.08 2.29 -24.41
C LYS A 116 19.72 2.93 -24.27
N GLY A 117 19.35 3.75 -25.25
CA GLY A 117 18.06 4.44 -25.22
C GLY A 117 17.97 5.52 -24.14
N GLN A 118 16.76 5.81 -23.71
CA GLN A 118 16.47 6.85 -22.72
C GLN A 118 16.79 6.35 -21.31
N ALA A 119 17.42 7.19 -20.49
CA ALA A 119 17.67 6.90 -19.09
C ALA A 119 16.35 6.67 -18.32
N PRO A 120 16.32 5.72 -17.38
CA PRO A 120 15.17 5.53 -16.51
C PRO A 120 14.81 6.81 -15.77
N GLN A 121 13.52 7.08 -15.63
CA GLN A 121 13.02 8.21 -14.88
C GLN A 121 12.20 7.73 -13.68
N LEU A 122 12.40 8.41 -12.54
CA LEU A 122 11.57 8.16 -11.37
C LEU A 122 10.18 8.71 -11.63
N SER A 123 9.25 7.82 -11.93
CA SER A 123 7.86 8.19 -12.21
C SER A 123 6.92 7.66 -11.14
N PHE A 124 5.92 8.48 -10.83
CA PHE A 124 4.79 8.06 -10.00
C PHE A 124 3.76 7.40 -10.90
N THR A 125 3.35 6.18 -10.55
CA THR A 125 2.28 5.49 -11.29
C THR A 125 0.92 5.89 -10.73
N HIS A 126 0.04 6.43 -11.60
CA HIS A 126 -1.36 6.75 -11.25
C HIS A 126 -2.20 5.52 -10.87
N TYR A 127 -1.66 4.32 -11.01
CA TYR A 127 -2.34 3.05 -10.75
C TYR A 127 -1.93 2.39 -9.42
N ALA A 128 -1.32 3.16 -8.50
CA ALA A 128 -1.00 2.66 -7.18
C ALA A 128 -2.28 2.48 -6.33
N TYR A 129 -2.39 1.33 -5.69
CA TYR A 129 -3.49 0.99 -4.78
C TYR A 129 -2.94 0.50 -3.45
N PRO A 130 -3.59 0.85 -2.33
CA PRO A 130 -3.17 0.40 -1.01
C PRO A 130 -3.43 -1.10 -0.81
N ALA A 131 -2.51 -1.77 -0.10
CA ALA A 131 -2.79 -3.07 0.47
C ALA A 131 -3.63 -2.90 1.75
N TYR A 132 -4.78 -3.56 1.81
CA TYR A 132 -5.68 -3.49 2.96
C TYR A 132 -5.41 -4.64 3.92
N TYR A 133 -4.96 -4.33 5.13
CA TYR A 133 -4.64 -5.32 6.17
C TYR A 133 -5.88 -5.68 6.98
N LYS A 134 -6.06 -6.99 7.22
CA LYS A 134 -7.16 -7.53 8.03
C LYS A 134 -7.17 -6.90 9.43
N LYS A 135 -8.36 -6.64 9.96
CA LYS A 135 -8.66 -5.98 11.24
C LYS A 135 -8.38 -4.47 11.25
N ASN A 136 -7.33 -3.99 10.55
CA ASN A 136 -6.89 -2.60 10.63
C ASN A 136 -7.44 -1.72 9.50
N LEU A 137 -7.51 -2.25 8.28
CA LEU A 137 -8.01 -1.54 7.10
C LEU A 137 -9.25 -2.21 6.50
N PHE A 138 -9.44 -3.52 6.71
CA PHE A 138 -10.71 -4.19 6.46
C PHE A 138 -11.06 -5.15 7.58
N ARG A 139 -12.36 -5.34 7.81
CA ARG A 139 -12.90 -6.23 8.85
C ARG A 139 -14.28 -6.73 8.47
N ASN A 140 -14.85 -7.61 9.31
CA ASN A 140 -16.23 -8.08 9.21
C ASN A 140 -16.60 -8.60 7.81
N PHE A 141 -15.66 -9.35 7.18
CA PHE A 141 -15.96 -10.02 5.93
C PHE A 141 -16.95 -11.16 6.16
N ASP A 142 -18.14 -11.03 5.56
CA ASP A 142 -19.19 -12.02 5.60
C ASP A 142 -19.34 -12.64 4.19
N PRO A 143 -18.92 -13.89 3.98
CA PRO A 143 -18.99 -14.55 2.68
C PRO A 143 -20.43 -14.91 2.29
N ILE A 144 -21.36 -15.01 3.26
CA ILE A 144 -22.78 -15.35 3.00
C ILE A 144 -23.51 -14.10 2.49
N ARG A 145 -23.36 -12.99 3.20
CA ARG A 145 -23.94 -11.69 2.83
C ARG A 145 -23.12 -10.97 1.76
N GLN A 146 -21.93 -11.47 1.48
CA GLN A 146 -20.96 -10.85 0.56
C GLN A 146 -20.63 -9.39 0.94
N THR A 147 -20.49 -9.12 2.23
CA THR A 147 -20.18 -7.79 2.74
C THR A 147 -18.79 -7.74 3.36
N VAL A 148 -18.19 -6.57 3.31
CA VAL A 148 -16.92 -6.27 3.97
C VAL A 148 -16.94 -4.82 4.44
N GLU A 149 -16.36 -4.55 5.61
CA GLU A 149 -16.08 -3.18 6.03
C GLU A 149 -14.68 -2.77 5.61
N LEU A 150 -14.57 -1.67 4.88
CA LEU A 150 -13.30 -1.07 4.48
C LEU A 150 -13.10 0.25 5.20
N LYS A 151 -11.86 0.51 5.62
CA LYS A 151 -11.48 1.79 6.20
C LYS A 151 -11.28 2.81 5.10
N VAL A 152 -12.11 3.85 5.07
CA VAL A 152 -12.13 4.89 4.04
C VAL A 152 -12.18 6.27 4.67
N PHE A 153 -11.73 7.29 3.93
CA PHE A 153 -11.82 8.67 4.33
C PHE A 153 -13.18 9.25 3.94
N LYS A 154 -13.94 9.70 4.94
CA LYS A 154 -15.29 10.24 4.75
C LYS A 154 -15.55 11.33 5.80
N ASN A 155 -16.09 12.46 5.36
CA ASN A 155 -16.44 13.58 6.25
C ASN A 155 -15.28 14.06 7.15
N GLY A 156 -14.06 14.10 6.61
CA GLY A 156 -12.87 14.58 7.33
C GLY A 156 -12.22 13.57 8.29
N ASP A 157 -12.66 12.31 8.29
CA ASP A 157 -12.09 11.27 9.15
C ASP A 157 -11.99 9.90 8.45
N TRP A 158 -11.18 9.00 9.02
CA TRP A 158 -11.04 7.62 8.58
C TRP A 158 -12.00 6.71 9.33
N VAL A 159 -13.03 6.24 8.64
CA VAL A 159 -14.11 5.42 9.20
C VAL A 159 -14.23 4.08 8.48
N PHE A 160 -14.88 3.11 9.11
CA PHE A 160 -15.25 1.86 8.45
C PHE A 160 -16.61 2.01 7.78
N GLU A 161 -16.67 1.74 6.48
CA GLU A 161 -17.88 1.72 5.66
C GLU A 161 -18.13 0.32 5.10
N VAL A 162 -19.38 -0.07 5.01
CA VAL A 162 -19.80 -1.39 4.50
C VAL A 162 -19.85 -1.35 2.98
N TYR A 163 -19.20 -2.32 2.36
CA TYR A 163 -19.27 -2.57 0.93
C TYR A 163 -19.79 -3.97 0.68
N THR A 164 -20.57 -4.13 -0.40
CA THR A 164 -21.00 -5.44 -0.87
C THR A 164 -20.08 -5.89 -2.00
N SER A 165 -19.53 -7.10 -1.88
CA SER A 165 -18.72 -7.70 -2.91
C SER A 165 -19.56 -8.60 -3.80
N GLY A 166 -19.64 -8.29 -5.09
CA GLY A 166 -20.25 -9.17 -6.08
C GLY A 166 -19.35 -10.36 -6.39
N LEU A 167 -19.12 -11.26 -5.43
CA LEU A 167 -18.55 -12.56 -5.72
C LEU A 167 -19.59 -13.35 -6.53
N ARG A 168 -19.30 -13.69 -7.80
CA ARG A 168 -20.01 -14.76 -8.48
C ARG A 168 -19.88 -16.00 -7.59
N LYS A 169 -20.99 -16.56 -7.13
CA LYS A 169 -20.97 -17.92 -6.58
C LYS A 169 -20.23 -18.81 -7.56
N PRO A 170 -19.26 -19.65 -7.11
CA PRO A 170 -18.70 -20.67 -7.99
C PRO A 170 -19.88 -21.40 -8.61
N GLY A 171 -19.93 -21.45 -9.96
CA GLY A 171 -21.10 -21.84 -10.71
C GLY A 171 -21.65 -23.16 -10.22
N VAL A 172 -22.88 -23.15 -9.79
CA VAL A 172 -23.77 -24.28 -9.94
C VAL A 172 -24.01 -24.35 -11.45
N SER A 173 -23.29 -25.25 -12.12
CA SER A 173 -23.62 -25.67 -13.46
C SER A 173 -25.04 -26.26 -13.41
N THR A 174 -26.00 -25.57 -13.97
CA THR A 174 -27.30 -26.13 -14.26
C THR A 174 -27.07 -27.28 -15.27
N PRO A 175 -27.47 -28.51 -14.93
CA PRO A 175 -27.49 -29.55 -15.94
C PRO A 175 -28.53 -29.17 -17.00
N GLY A 176 -28.06 -29.11 -18.26
CA GLY A 176 -28.90 -29.02 -19.46
C GLY A 176 -29.62 -30.30 -19.76
#